data_cc54ae6418f9ffd6198b4c1aa2a65ea4
#
_entry.id   cc54ae6418f9ffd6198b4c1aa2a65ea4
#
_cell.length_a   1.000
_cell.length_b   1.000
_cell.length_c   1.000
_cell.angle_alpha   90.00
_cell.angle_beta   90.00
_cell.angle_gamma   90.00
#
_symmetry.space_group_name_H-M   'P 1'
#
loop_
_entity.id
_entity.type
_entity.pdbx_description
1 polymer ?
#
loop_
_entity_poly.entity_id
_entity_poly.type
_entity_poly.pdbx_seq_one_letter_code
_entity_poly.pdbx_strand_id
1 'polypeptide(L)'
;DIVGYLQNFTLDETIGGQVYRVTRPQNSGKGTLRGAEFGIQKFFDFLPGPWSGFGAQFNYTWIDGDNESKTGFDSDEFTTTALVGVARQNYNVALLYEGNGITGRLAATRRGDYVEQIAEPPFDQDRVVKATTFVDLSIGYELNPRVSLQFDAINLTRAKFQSSLGPYQPRDIRYNPTTYGVSLRFKM
;
A
#
# COMPACT_ATOMS: atom_id res chain seq x y z
N ASP A 1 12.61 -15.08 -9.54
CA ASP A 1 11.75 -15.40 -10.70
C ASP A 1 10.55 -16.19 -10.22
N ILE A 2 9.37 -15.85 -10.70
CA ILE A 2 8.12 -16.54 -10.44
C ILE A 2 7.71 -17.23 -11.75
N VAL A 3 7.45 -18.54 -11.70
CA VAL A 3 7.00 -19.31 -12.86
C VAL A 3 5.60 -19.84 -12.61
N GLY A 4 4.73 -19.83 -13.62
CA GLY A 4 3.35 -20.30 -13.49
C GLY A 4 2.42 -19.27 -12.83
N TYR A 5 2.60 -17.99 -13.15
CA TYR A 5 1.68 -16.94 -12.73
C TYR A 5 0.26 -17.23 -13.25
N LEU A 6 -0.73 -17.18 -12.35
CA LEU A 6 -2.13 -17.45 -12.68
C LEU A 6 -2.75 -16.22 -13.37
N GLN A 7 -3.26 -16.43 -14.57
CA GLN A 7 -3.99 -15.42 -15.35
C GLN A 7 -5.39 -15.92 -15.69
N ASN A 8 -6.38 -15.04 -15.62
CA ASN A 8 -7.73 -15.34 -16.05
C ASN A 8 -7.92 -14.88 -17.50
N PHE A 9 -8.41 -15.78 -18.35
CA PHE A 9 -8.80 -15.49 -19.73
C PHE A 9 -10.30 -15.57 -19.87
N THR A 10 -10.89 -14.58 -20.53
CA THR A 10 -12.31 -14.55 -20.86
C THR A 10 -12.46 -14.75 -22.36
N LEU A 11 -13.17 -15.79 -22.74
CA LEU A 11 -13.41 -16.17 -24.13
C LEU A 11 -14.87 -16.53 -24.33
N ASP A 12 -15.34 -16.40 -25.58
CA ASP A 12 -16.67 -16.81 -25.96
C ASP A 12 -16.66 -18.29 -26.39
N GLU A 13 -17.44 -19.13 -25.70
CA GLU A 13 -17.56 -20.57 -26.00
C GLU A 13 -18.99 -20.92 -26.36
N THR A 14 -19.15 -21.73 -27.40
CA THR A 14 -20.46 -22.26 -27.80
C THR A 14 -20.74 -23.57 -27.07
N ILE A 15 -21.71 -23.57 -26.18
CA ILE A 15 -22.14 -24.72 -25.39
C ILE A 15 -23.63 -24.99 -25.72
N GLY A 16 -23.93 -26.19 -26.25
CA GLY A 16 -25.31 -26.51 -26.61
C GLY A 16 -25.95 -25.63 -27.67
N GLY A 17 -25.14 -24.99 -28.56
CA GLY A 17 -25.61 -24.06 -29.59
C GLY A 17 -25.80 -22.62 -29.14
N GLN A 18 -25.50 -22.31 -27.87
CA GLN A 18 -25.51 -20.94 -27.31
C GLN A 18 -24.10 -20.47 -27.00
N VAL A 19 -23.84 -19.18 -27.24
CA VAL A 19 -22.55 -18.55 -26.94
C VAL A 19 -22.56 -18.06 -25.50
N TYR A 20 -21.58 -18.51 -24.72
CA TYR A 20 -21.34 -18.09 -23.34
C TYR A 20 -19.99 -17.40 -23.21
N ARG A 21 -19.94 -16.35 -22.42
CA ARG A 21 -18.71 -15.71 -22.01
C ARG A 21 -18.12 -16.45 -20.81
N VAL A 22 -17.06 -17.22 -21.05
CA VAL A 22 -16.45 -18.11 -20.04
C VAL A 22 -15.11 -17.56 -19.61
N THR A 23 -14.89 -17.50 -18.30
CA THR A 23 -13.58 -17.12 -17.73
C THR A 23 -12.89 -18.36 -17.19
N ARG A 24 -11.66 -18.62 -17.64
CA ARG A 24 -10.85 -19.76 -17.22
C ARG A 24 -9.50 -19.30 -16.69
N PRO A 25 -9.06 -19.80 -15.51
CA PRO A 25 -7.70 -19.60 -15.03
C PRO A 25 -6.72 -20.49 -15.81
N GLN A 26 -5.57 -19.92 -16.17
CA GLN A 26 -4.46 -20.62 -16.79
C GLN A 26 -3.14 -20.18 -16.16
N ASN A 27 -2.23 -21.10 -15.92
CA ASN A 27 -0.86 -20.75 -15.58
C ASN A 27 -0.19 -20.18 -16.83
N SER A 28 0.08 -18.91 -16.82
CA SER A 28 0.66 -18.20 -17.96
C SER A 28 1.87 -17.37 -17.52
N GLY A 29 2.92 -17.47 -18.28
CA GLY A 29 4.04 -16.54 -18.21
C GLY A 29 4.99 -16.72 -17.02
N LYS A 30 5.87 -15.77 -16.93
CA LYS A 30 6.92 -15.66 -15.91
C LYS A 30 6.86 -14.26 -15.31
N GLY A 31 7.15 -14.14 -14.03
CA GLY A 31 7.30 -12.85 -13.37
C GLY A 31 8.71 -12.67 -12.84
N THR A 32 9.24 -11.47 -12.95
CA THR A 32 10.45 -11.07 -12.24
C THR A 32 10.10 -10.05 -11.19
N LEU A 33 10.68 -10.20 -10.01
CA LEU A 33 10.54 -9.23 -8.91
C LEU A 33 11.90 -9.06 -8.26
N ARG A 34 12.33 -7.82 -8.15
CA ARG A 34 13.54 -7.42 -7.43
C ARG A 34 13.25 -6.20 -6.58
N GLY A 35 14.00 -6.02 -5.50
CA GLY A 35 13.78 -4.88 -4.62
C GLY A 35 14.89 -4.71 -3.62
N ALA A 36 14.84 -3.59 -2.95
CA ALA A 36 15.73 -3.25 -1.84
C ALA A 36 14.94 -2.55 -0.74
N GLU A 37 15.30 -2.84 0.49
CA GLU A 37 14.73 -2.20 1.67
C GLU A 37 15.83 -1.54 2.48
N PHE A 38 15.52 -0.34 2.96
CA PHE A 38 16.37 0.40 3.88
C PHE A 38 15.53 0.84 5.07
N GLY A 39 16.08 0.64 6.27
CA GLY A 39 15.44 1.07 7.51
C GLY A 39 16.45 1.62 8.50
N ILE A 40 16.11 2.73 9.14
CA ILE A 40 16.88 3.32 10.22
C ILE A 40 15.93 3.87 11.28
N GLN A 41 16.30 3.68 12.55
CA GLN A 41 15.66 4.33 13.69
C GLN A 41 16.76 4.79 14.67
N LYS A 42 16.64 6.02 15.16
CA LYS A 42 17.58 6.60 16.10
C LYS A 42 16.86 7.53 17.06
N PHE A 43 17.07 7.34 18.35
CA PHE A 43 16.80 8.36 19.37
C PHE A 43 17.97 9.32 19.51
N PHE A 44 17.67 10.58 19.81
CA PHE A 44 18.65 11.66 19.91
C PHE A 44 19.14 11.83 21.35
N ASP A 45 19.54 10.71 21.96
CA ASP A 45 20.03 10.61 23.33
C ASP A 45 21.23 11.50 23.67
N PHE A 46 21.93 11.99 22.62
CA PHE A 46 23.00 12.97 22.72
C PHE A 46 22.51 14.41 22.96
N LEU A 47 21.19 14.69 22.86
CA LEU A 47 20.62 16.01 23.11
C LEU A 47 20.34 16.20 24.62
N PRO A 48 20.47 17.44 25.14
CA PRO A 48 20.27 17.69 26.56
C PRO A 48 18.78 17.73 26.96
N GLY A 49 18.50 17.32 28.20
CA GLY A 49 17.20 17.44 28.83
C GLY A 49 16.08 16.74 28.07
N PRO A 50 14.88 17.32 27.96
CA PRO A 50 13.74 16.69 27.31
C PRO A 50 13.94 16.38 25.83
N TRP A 51 14.90 17.01 25.17
CA TRP A 51 15.20 16.78 23.76
C TRP A 51 15.81 15.41 23.49
N SER A 52 16.44 14.78 24.50
CA SER A 52 16.97 13.41 24.38
C SER A 52 15.89 12.35 24.15
N GLY A 53 14.65 12.65 24.50
CA GLY A 53 13.51 11.77 24.22
C GLY A 53 13.02 11.77 22.78
N PHE A 54 13.48 12.68 21.94
CA PHE A 54 13.13 12.66 20.53
C PHE A 54 13.89 11.59 19.76
N GLY A 55 13.22 11.04 18.76
CA GLY A 55 13.81 10.08 17.82
C GLY A 55 13.17 10.21 16.44
N ALA A 56 13.81 9.62 15.47
CA ALA A 56 13.28 9.53 14.11
C ALA A 56 13.41 8.10 13.59
N GLN A 57 12.44 7.73 12.77
CA GLN A 57 12.42 6.47 12.04
C GLN A 57 12.20 6.76 10.57
N PHE A 58 12.92 6.06 9.71
CA PHE A 58 12.73 6.07 8.27
C PHE A 58 12.83 4.66 7.73
N ASN A 59 11.84 4.26 6.93
CA ASN A 59 11.87 3.02 6.16
C ASN A 59 11.54 3.35 4.72
N TYR A 60 12.29 2.74 3.80
CA TYR A 60 12.08 2.86 2.36
C TYR A 60 12.17 1.49 1.72
N THR A 61 11.18 1.19 0.88
CA THR A 61 11.14 -0.03 0.08
C THR A 61 11.05 0.38 -1.38
N TRP A 62 11.98 -0.13 -2.18
CA TRP A 62 11.94 -0.05 -3.63
C TRP A 62 11.74 -1.45 -4.20
N ILE A 63 10.75 -1.57 -5.09
CA ILE A 63 10.38 -2.82 -5.76
C ILE A 63 10.25 -2.53 -7.24
N ASP A 64 10.85 -3.37 -8.08
CA ASP A 64 10.73 -3.31 -9.52
C ASP A 64 10.53 -4.71 -10.08
N GLY A 65 9.73 -4.82 -11.12
CA GLY A 65 9.46 -6.10 -11.76
C GLY A 65 8.40 -6.00 -12.84
N ASP A 66 8.32 -7.04 -13.59
CA ASP A 66 7.43 -7.20 -14.71
C ASP A 66 6.87 -8.62 -14.74
N ASN A 67 5.80 -8.77 -15.47
CA ASN A 67 5.13 -10.01 -15.73
C ASN A 67 5.03 -10.23 -17.25
N GLU A 68 5.44 -11.40 -17.73
CA GLU A 68 5.17 -11.85 -19.08
C GLU A 68 3.87 -12.65 -19.08
N SER A 69 2.85 -12.10 -19.67
CA SER A 69 1.51 -12.71 -19.77
C SER A 69 1.23 -13.17 -21.19
N LYS A 70 0.53 -14.29 -21.35
CA LYS A 70 0.03 -14.70 -22.66
C LYS A 70 -0.99 -13.68 -23.18
N THR A 71 -0.97 -13.43 -24.48
CA THR A 71 -1.92 -12.51 -25.15
C THR A 71 -3.33 -13.10 -25.30
N GLY A 72 -3.47 -14.42 -25.15
CA GLY A 72 -4.75 -15.13 -25.24
C GLY A 72 -4.67 -16.55 -24.65
N PHE A 73 -5.82 -17.19 -24.47
CA PHE A 73 -5.92 -18.51 -23.82
C PHE A 73 -5.11 -19.58 -24.56
N ASP A 74 -5.22 -19.65 -25.89
CA ASP A 74 -4.49 -20.59 -26.74
C ASP A 74 -3.29 -19.94 -27.47
N SER A 75 -2.88 -18.74 -27.05
CA SER A 75 -1.77 -18.03 -27.67
C SER A 75 -0.44 -18.48 -27.11
N ASP A 76 0.55 -18.64 -27.97
CA ASP A 76 1.96 -18.79 -27.57
C ASP A 76 2.71 -17.45 -27.56
N GLU A 77 2.01 -16.35 -27.86
CA GLU A 77 2.57 -15.01 -27.79
C GLU A 77 2.47 -14.46 -26.38
N PHE A 78 3.53 -13.79 -25.96
CA PHE A 78 3.62 -13.14 -24.64
C PHE A 78 3.72 -11.62 -24.79
N THR A 79 3.14 -10.92 -23.85
CA THR A 79 3.33 -9.47 -23.68
C THR A 79 3.85 -9.19 -22.28
N THR A 80 4.72 -8.18 -22.17
CA THR A 80 5.22 -7.72 -20.88
C THR A 80 4.24 -6.72 -20.29
N THR A 81 3.81 -6.98 -19.06
CA THR A 81 2.88 -6.13 -18.32
C THR A 81 3.46 -5.75 -16.95
N ALA A 82 2.95 -4.66 -16.38
CA ALA A 82 3.30 -4.30 -15.02
C ALA A 82 2.78 -5.34 -14.02
N LEU A 83 3.51 -5.52 -12.93
CA LEU A 83 3.03 -6.33 -11.80
C LEU A 83 1.82 -5.66 -11.14
N VAL A 84 0.70 -6.39 -11.11
CA VAL A 84 -0.54 -5.93 -10.48
C VAL A 84 -0.38 -5.86 -8.97
N GLY A 85 -0.84 -4.76 -8.36
CA GLY A 85 -0.82 -4.55 -6.92
C GLY A 85 0.52 -4.12 -6.32
N VAL A 86 1.57 -3.98 -7.13
CA VAL A 86 2.92 -3.63 -6.68
C VAL A 86 3.20 -2.15 -6.87
N ALA A 87 3.33 -1.41 -5.77
CA ALA A 87 3.81 -0.03 -5.80
C ALA A 87 5.34 -0.02 -5.76
N ARG A 88 5.96 0.64 -6.73
CA ARG A 88 7.43 0.64 -6.89
C ARG A 88 8.18 1.29 -5.73
N GLN A 89 7.55 2.28 -5.08
CA GLN A 89 8.18 3.05 -4.02
C GLN A 89 7.23 3.21 -2.85
N ASN A 90 7.67 2.79 -1.69
CA ASN A 90 6.93 2.93 -0.45
C ASN A 90 7.87 3.48 0.62
N TYR A 91 7.39 4.38 1.45
CA TYR A 91 8.18 4.85 2.58
C TYR A 91 7.31 5.18 3.79
N ASN A 92 7.95 5.07 4.95
CA ASN A 92 7.43 5.49 6.23
C ASN A 92 8.47 6.38 6.92
N VAL A 93 8.03 7.55 7.36
CA VAL A 93 8.83 8.47 8.18
C VAL A 93 8.07 8.68 9.48
N ALA A 94 8.74 8.60 10.61
CA ALA A 94 8.13 8.93 11.89
C ALA A 94 9.06 9.76 12.76
N LEU A 95 8.46 10.74 13.43
CA LEU A 95 9.02 11.44 14.58
C LEU A 95 8.50 10.76 15.83
N LEU A 96 9.42 10.43 16.74
CA LEU A 96 9.15 9.72 17.98
C LEU A 96 9.49 10.63 19.16
N TYR A 97 8.80 10.42 20.26
CA TYR A 97 9.14 11.02 21.54
C TYR A 97 8.87 10.05 22.68
N GLU A 98 9.84 9.89 23.56
CA GLU A 98 9.72 9.11 24.81
C GLU A 98 10.40 9.86 25.94
N GLY A 99 9.63 10.32 26.93
CA GLY A 99 10.20 11.01 28.08
C GLY A 99 9.14 11.51 29.05
N ASN A 100 9.47 11.54 30.33
CA ASN A 100 8.61 12.06 31.40
C ASN A 100 7.19 11.49 31.44
N GLY A 101 7.05 10.19 31.16
CA GLY A 101 5.74 9.53 31.08
C GLY A 101 4.93 9.85 29.82
N ILE A 102 5.50 10.60 28.88
CA ILE A 102 4.88 10.92 27.59
C ILE A 102 5.51 10.05 26.51
N THR A 103 4.67 9.45 25.67
CA THR A 103 5.06 8.83 24.41
C THR A 103 4.38 9.54 23.27
N GLY A 104 5.08 9.74 22.17
CA GLY A 104 4.54 10.43 20.99
C GLY A 104 5.05 9.80 19.71
N ARG A 105 4.17 9.69 18.72
CA ARG A 105 4.53 9.26 17.37
C ARG A 105 3.71 10.05 16.35
N LEU A 106 4.40 10.80 15.51
CA LEU A 106 3.84 11.40 14.31
C LEU A 106 4.45 10.69 13.11
N ALA A 107 3.63 10.03 12.29
CA ALA A 107 4.12 9.24 11.17
C ALA A 107 3.47 9.64 9.86
N ALA A 108 4.25 9.64 8.79
CA ALA A 108 3.79 9.76 7.42
C ALA A 108 4.12 8.46 6.67
N THR A 109 3.10 7.78 6.17
CA THR A 109 3.22 6.55 5.38
C THR A 109 2.76 6.83 3.96
N ARG A 110 3.64 6.61 2.99
CA ARG A 110 3.32 6.74 1.57
C ARG A 110 3.43 5.40 0.87
N ARG A 111 2.39 5.07 0.13
CA ARG A 111 2.40 4.05 -0.91
C ARG A 111 2.42 4.73 -2.26
N GLY A 112 3.34 4.33 -3.15
CA GLY A 112 3.40 4.79 -4.53
C GLY A 112 2.16 4.40 -5.34
N ASP A 113 2.05 4.90 -6.55
CA ASP A 113 1.06 4.44 -7.51
C ASP A 113 1.36 3.01 -7.96
N TYR A 114 0.29 2.29 -8.34
CA TYR A 114 0.41 0.92 -8.82
C TYR A 114 -0.74 0.57 -9.77
N VAL A 115 -0.49 -0.37 -10.66
CA VAL A 115 -1.52 -0.95 -11.51
C VAL A 115 -2.36 -1.90 -10.67
N GLU A 116 -3.67 -1.65 -10.60
CA GLU A 116 -4.64 -2.50 -9.90
C GLU A 116 -5.20 -3.57 -10.83
N GLN A 117 -5.35 -3.24 -12.10
CA GLN A 117 -5.86 -4.14 -13.14
C GLN A 117 -5.24 -3.75 -14.49
N ILE A 118 -4.76 -4.75 -15.21
CA ILE A 118 -4.33 -4.60 -16.61
C ILE A 118 -5.54 -4.36 -17.50
N ALA A 119 -5.34 -3.66 -18.60
CA ALA A 119 -6.36 -3.39 -19.61
C ALA A 119 -7.04 -4.68 -20.06
N GLU A 120 -8.37 -4.70 -19.98
CA GLU A 120 -9.23 -5.77 -20.48
C GLU A 120 -10.44 -5.17 -21.20
N PRO A 121 -10.91 -5.76 -22.30
CA PRO A 121 -12.11 -5.28 -22.98
C PRO A 121 -13.32 -5.12 -22.02
N PRO A 122 -14.11 -4.05 -22.13
CA PRO A 122 -14.09 -3.03 -23.16
C PRO A 122 -13.12 -1.86 -22.94
N PHE A 123 -12.27 -1.94 -21.91
CA PHE A 123 -11.29 -0.90 -21.59
C PHE A 123 -9.95 -1.26 -22.25
N ASP A 124 -9.32 -0.26 -22.83
CA ASP A 124 -8.03 -0.34 -23.52
C ASP A 124 -6.88 0.25 -22.69
N GLN A 125 -7.15 0.59 -21.42
CA GLN A 125 -6.18 1.21 -20.51
C GLN A 125 -6.19 0.53 -19.14
N ASP A 126 -5.01 0.46 -18.56
CA ASP A 126 -4.81 -0.07 -17.21
C ASP A 126 -5.56 0.77 -16.17
N ARG A 127 -6.06 0.09 -15.14
CA ARG A 127 -6.57 0.75 -13.95
C ARG A 127 -5.42 0.98 -12.98
N VAL A 128 -5.13 2.27 -12.74
CA VAL A 128 -4.03 2.70 -11.88
C VAL A 128 -4.57 3.33 -10.61
N VAL A 129 -4.10 2.85 -9.47
CA VAL A 129 -4.33 3.49 -8.17
C VAL A 129 -3.27 4.54 -7.94
N LYS A 130 -3.69 5.76 -7.60
CA LYS A 130 -2.80 6.89 -7.36
C LYS A 130 -2.06 6.77 -6.04
N ALA A 131 -0.86 7.28 -6.01
CA ALA A 131 -0.07 7.32 -4.78
C ALA A 131 -0.81 8.05 -3.66
N THR A 132 -0.71 7.51 -2.44
CA THR A 132 -1.43 8.03 -1.27
C THR A 132 -0.47 8.18 -0.10
N THR A 133 -0.62 9.28 0.65
CA THR A 133 0.14 9.54 1.88
C THR A 133 -0.81 9.73 3.04
N PHE A 134 -0.69 8.90 4.06
CA PHE A 134 -1.39 9.01 5.34
C PHE A 134 -0.46 9.67 6.36
N VAL A 135 -1.03 10.53 7.20
CA VAL A 135 -0.33 11.07 8.36
C VAL A 135 -1.14 10.75 9.60
N ASP A 136 -0.49 10.10 10.55
CA ASP A 136 -1.10 9.63 11.79
C ASP A 136 -0.35 10.18 12.99
N LEU A 137 -1.07 10.50 14.06
CA LEU A 137 -0.55 10.96 15.33
C LEU A 137 -1.03 10.04 16.45
N SER A 138 -0.12 9.65 17.33
CA SER A 138 -0.43 8.95 18.56
C SER A 138 0.32 9.60 19.71
N ILE A 139 -0.38 9.90 20.81
CA ILE A 139 0.19 10.47 22.03
C ILE A 139 -0.30 9.67 23.21
N GLY A 140 0.63 9.13 24.00
CA GLY A 140 0.38 8.44 25.25
C GLY A 140 0.86 9.25 26.44
N TYR A 141 0.15 9.13 27.55
CA TYR A 141 0.56 9.72 28.84
C TYR A 141 0.35 8.71 29.99
N GLU A 142 1.38 8.43 30.73
CA GLU A 142 1.34 7.63 31.93
C GLU A 142 0.93 8.49 33.12
N LEU A 143 -0.34 8.40 33.53
CA LEU A 143 -0.88 9.09 34.71
C LEU A 143 -0.26 8.55 36.00
N ASN A 144 -0.02 7.26 36.06
CA ASN A 144 0.66 6.53 37.10
C ASN A 144 1.04 5.13 36.59
N PRO A 145 1.81 4.31 37.36
CA PRO A 145 2.26 2.98 36.89
C PRO A 145 1.14 2.00 36.51
N ARG A 146 -0.10 2.30 36.86
CA ARG A 146 -1.26 1.43 36.59
C ARG A 146 -2.22 2.01 35.56
N VAL A 147 -2.12 3.31 35.25
CA VAL A 147 -3.10 4.00 34.39
C VAL A 147 -2.37 4.81 33.33
N SER A 148 -2.71 4.57 32.09
CA SER A 148 -2.24 5.39 30.94
C SER A 148 -3.40 5.82 30.07
N LEU A 149 -3.30 7.03 29.53
CA LEU A 149 -4.20 7.64 28.58
C LEU A 149 -3.52 7.66 27.22
N GLN A 150 -4.26 7.36 26.15
CA GLN A 150 -3.77 7.46 24.79
C GLN A 150 -4.76 8.23 23.92
N PHE A 151 -4.26 9.12 23.10
CA PHE A 151 -4.97 9.83 22.06
C PHE A 151 -4.39 9.44 20.70
N ASP A 152 -5.25 9.10 19.75
CA ASP A 152 -4.90 8.75 18.38
C ASP A 152 -5.66 9.64 17.40
N ALA A 153 -4.97 10.11 16.37
CA ALA A 153 -5.58 10.78 15.24
C ALA A 153 -5.04 10.16 13.94
N ILE A 154 -5.94 9.47 13.22
CA ILE A 154 -5.61 8.69 12.03
C ILE A 154 -6.03 9.49 10.79
N ASN A 155 -5.18 9.51 9.78
CA ASN A 155 -5.40 10.18 8.51
C ASN A 155 -5.64 11.69 8.64
N LEU A 156 -4.72 12.39 9.30
CA LEU A 156 -4.75 13.86 9.48
C LEU A 156 -4.80 14.61 8.15
N THR A 157 -4.22 14.06 7.10
CA THR A 157 -4.21 14.63 5.74
C THR A 157 -5.52 14.46 4.98
N ARG A 158 -6.48 13.68 5.51
CA ARG A 158 -7.70 13.27 4.80
C ARG A 158 -7.37 12.66 3.43
N ALA A 159 -6.34 11.82 3.40
CA ALA A 159 -5.89 11.15 2.20
C ALA A 159 -7.03 10.34 1.57
N LYS A 160 -7.13 10.43 0.25
CA LYS A 160 -8.19 9.79 -0.53
C LYS A 160 -7.61 8.56 -1.22
N PHE A 161 -8.42 7.53 -1.37
CA PHE A 161 -8.19 6.53 -2.41
C PHE A 161 -8.65 7.10 -3.75
N GLN A 162 -7.82 7.00 -4.76
CA GLN A 162 -8.16 7.42 -6.11
C GLN A 162 -7.63 6.40 -7.11
N SER A 163 -8.50 5.97 -8.03
CA SER A 163 -8.09 5.19 -9.20
C SER A 163 -8.53 5.85 -10.49
N SER A 164 -7.79 5.57 -11.57
CA SER A 164 -8.07 6.07 -12.90
C SER A 164 -7.86 4.97 -13.94
N LEU A 165 -8.56 5.05 -15.07
CA LEU A 165 -8.22 4.32 -16.29
C LEU A 165 -7.22 5.18 -17.05
N GLY A 166 -6.02 4.66 -17.23
CA GLY A 166 -4.90 5.42 -17.75
C GLY A 166 -4.61 6.68 -16.92
N PRO A 167 -3.94 7.68 -17.51
CA PRO A 167 -3.49 8.86 -16.78
C PRO A 167 -4.58 9.88 -16.46
N TYR A 168 -5.71 9.90 -17.21
CA TYR A 168 -6.61 11.05 -17.22
C TYR A 168 -8.08 10.74 -16.89
N GLN A 169 -8.52 9.49 -16.86
CA GLN A 169 -9.92 9.15 -16.60
C GLN A 169 -10.15 8.69 -15.16
N PRO A 170 -10.66 9.55 -14.26
CA PRO A 170 -10.98 9.14 -12.89
C PRO A 170 -12.01 8.00 -12.90
N ARG A 171 -11.75 6.95 -12.10
CA ARG A 171 -12.63 5.78 -12.00
C ARG A 171 -13.34 5.72 -10.66
N ASP A 172 -12.59 5.82 -9.60
CA ASP A 172 -13.09 5.71 -8.23
C ASP A 172 -12.38 6.71 -7.32
N ILE A 173 -13.14 7.42 -6.51
CA ILE A 173 -12.63 8.36 -5.52
C ILE A 173 -13.36 8.07 -4.20
N ARG A 174 -12.60 7.58 -3.19
CA ARG A 174 -13.13 7.31 -1.85
C ARG A 174 -12.47 8.26 -0.86
N TYR A 175 -13.30 8.95 -0.12
CA TYR A 175 -12.86 9.87 0.92
C TYR A 175 -12.73 9.12 2.25
N ASN A 176 -11.54 9.18 2.82
CA ASN A 176 -11.26 8.64 4.15
C ASN A 176 -11.20 9.82 5.14
N PRO A 177 -12.16 9.96 6.05
CA PRO A 177 -12.13 11.04 7.04
C PRO A 177 -10.97 10.84 8.04
N THR A 178 -10.60 11.93 8.71
CA THR A 178 -9.76 11.83 9.91
C THR A 178 -10.56 11.16 11.02
N THR A 179 -9.96 10.18 11.67
CA THR A 179 -10.57 9.47 12.81
C THR A 179 -9.80 9.81 14.07
N TYR A 180 -10.51 10.12 15.15
CA TYR A 180 -9.93 10.40 16.46
C TYR A 180 -10.34 9.30 17.45
N GLY A 181 -9.40 8.88 18.29
CA GLY A 181 -9.61 7.89 19.33
C GLY A 181 -9.02 8.35 20.66
N VAL A 182 -9.69 7.98 21.76
CA VAL A 182 -9.16 8.13 23.11
C VAL A 182 -9.30 6.80 23.81
N SER A 183 -8.22 6.33 24.44
CA SER A 183 -8.18 5.07 25.18
C SER A 183 -7.61 5.29 26.57
N LEU A 184 -8.22 4.63 27.54
CA LEU A 184 -7.74 4.56 28.92
C LEU A 184 -7.38 3.10 29.21
N ARG A 185 -6.12 2.87 29.60
CA ARG A 185 -5.61 1.52 29.89
C ARG A 185 -5.34 1.39 31.39
N PHE A 186 -5.82 0.31 31.97
CA PHE A 186 -5.55 -0.08 33.34
C PHE A 186 -4.66 -1.33 33.36
N LYS A 187 -3.59 -1.29 34.12
CA LYS A 187 -2.67 -2.41 34.36
C LYS A 187 -2.96 -2.96 35.78
N MET A 188 -3.40 -4.21 35.85
CA MET A 188 -3.63 -4.94 37.11
C MET A 188 -2.34 -5.53 37.66
#